data_d7cc07935ed45aa41107b2f3c34bf7c4
#
_entry.id   d7cc07935ed45aa41107b2f3c34bf7c4
#
_cell.length_a   1.000
_cell.length_b   1.000
_cell.length_c   1.000
_cell.angle_alpha   90.00
_cell.angle_beta   90.00
_cell.angle_gamma   90.00
#
_symmetry.space_group_name_H-M   'P 1'
#
loop_
_entity.id
_entity.type
_entity.pdbx_description
1 polymer ?
#
loop_
_entity_poly.entity_id
_entity_poly.type
_entity_poly.pdbx_seq_one_letter_code
_entity_poly.pdbx_strand_id
1 'polypeptide(L)'
;MDRRTLLAAAAALPFATSARADVPTQGRVVEMTNVRSAHVQPRNVTVWLPPGYDSQPDRRWPVLYMHDGQNLFDASRAFAGEWGVDEHVSRLAATGQIDTPIVVGIWNTPLRLREYIPADLIAALPADMRGEVQAIYGGAPLSDRYLRFLVEELKPSIDRDYRTRSDCGCTSIMGSSMGGLISLYALMKYPTVFGRAGCLSTHWPIRIDAIEDPAALAAWRGQLVTAWTGVVRAGLPDPMSHKLYFDRGDETLDAFYAEFQSAVDRTIRDAGWPPDRFRSLVFPGAQHTEASWNQRLDTPLTFLLPTVRE
;
A
#
# COMPACT_ATOMS: atom_id res chain seq x y z
N MET A 1 50.71 -24.16 52.84
CA MET A 1 50.80 -23.97 51.43
C MET A 1 49.41 -23.49 50.97
N ASP A 2 49.31 -22.22 50.71
CA ASP A 2 48.07 -21.47 50.56
C ASP A 2 47.67 -21.40 49.10
N ARG A 3 46.48 -21.85 48.78
CA ARG A 3 45.92 -21.74 47.41
C ARG A 3 44.93 -20.57 47.38
N ARG A 4 45.42 -19.43 46.97
CA ARG A 4 44.59 -18.26 46.75
C ARG A 4 43.77 -18.46 45.45
N THR A 5 42.46 -18.53 45.62
CA THR A 5 41.44 -18.54 44.54
C THR A 5 41.25 -17.14 44.01
N LEU A 6 41.59 -16.90 42.74
CA LEU A 6 41.28 -15.67 42.05
C LEU A 6 39.83 -15.76 41.51
N LEU A 7 38.94 -14.99 42.11
CA LEU A 7 37.60 -14.70 41.54
C LEU A 7 37.75 -13.62 40.48
N ALA A 8 37.53 -13.98 39.24
CA ALA A 8 37.35 -13.03 38.15
C ALA A 8 35.92 -12.50 38.20
N ALA A 9 35.76 -11.23 38.55
CA ALA A 9 34.47 -10.54 38.44
C ALA A 9 34.22 -10.17 36.96
N ALA A 10 33.30 -10.87 36.34
CA ALA A 10 32.76 -10.47 35.01
C ALA A 10 31.82 -9.26 35.21
N ALA A 11 32.30 -8.09 34.82
CA ALA A 11 31.46 -6.89 34.73
C ALA A 11 30.46 -7.04 33.59
N ALA A 12 29.20 -7.29 33.91
CA ALA A 12 28.09 -7.20 32.94
C ALA A 12 27.88 -5.73 32.56
N LEU A 13 28.24 -5.39 31.35
CA LEU A 13 27.84 -4.11 30.73
C LEU A 13 26.34 -4.10 30.58
N PRO A 14 25.62 -3.05 31.02
CA PRO A 14 24.19 -2.93 30.71
C PRO A 14 24.03 -2.70 29.23
N PHE A 15 23.29 -3.60 28.58
CA PHE A 15 22.72 -3.29 27.24
C PHE A 15 21.82 -2.09 27.41
N ALA A 16 22.26 -0.93 26.88
CA ALA A 16 21.42 0.21 26.75
C ALA A 16 20.39 -0.14 25.65
N THR A 17 19.20 -0.56 26.07
CA THR A 17 18.02 -0.50 25.23
C THR A 17 17.83 0.99 24.91
N SER A 18 18.18 1.40 23.69
CA SER A 18 17.80 2.72 23.20
C SER A 18 16.26 2.74 23.20
N ALA A 19 15.68 3.38 24.21
CA ALA A 19 14.28 3.74 24.20
C ALA A 19 14.07 4.55 22.90
N ARG A 20 13.34 3.98 21.96
CA ARG A 20 12.82 4.72 20.81
C ARG A 20 12.04 5.88 21.44
N ALA A 21 12.50 7.10 21.26
CA ALA A 21 11.78 8.25 21.74
C ALA A 21 10.41 8.19 21.06
N ASP A 22 9.35 8.06 21.85
CA ASP A 22 7.98 8.21 21.35
C ASP A 22 7.91 9.60 20.72
N VAL A 23 7.88 9.64 19.39
CA VAL A 23 7.58 10.88 18.67
C VAL A 23 6.08 11.08 18.86
N PRO A 24 5.65 12.10 19.64
CA PRO A 24 4.23 12.28 19.88
C PRO A 24 3.55 12.52 18.54
N THR A 25 2.57 11.72 18.20
CA THR A 25 1.68 11.99 17.08
C THR A 25 0.90 13.26 17.45
N GLN A 26 1.31 14.39 16.91
CA GLN A 26 0.61 15.67 17.12
C GLN A 26 -0.55 15.86 16.14
N GLY A 27 -0.81 14.87 15.29
CA GLY A 27 -1.94 14.83 14.38
C GLY A 27 -3.24 14.47 15.11
N ARG A 28 -4.35 14.61 14.42
CA ARG A 28 -5.64 14.18 14.93
C ARG A 28 -6.41 13.31 13.92
N VAL A 29 -7.11 12.33 14.44
CA VAL A 29 -7.96 11.43 13.67
C VAL A 29 -9.40 11.95 13.65
N VAL A 30 -10.03 11.91 12.48
CA VAL A 30 -11.47 12.15 12.27
C VAL A 30 -12.09 10.89 11.70
N GLU A 31 -13.08 10.34 12.41
CA GLU A 31 -13.81 9.16 12.00
C GLU A 31 -15.05 9.54 11.18
N MET A 32 -15.13 9.04 9.96
CA MET A 32 -16.32 9.10 9.12
C MET A 32 -16.98 7.71 9.12
N THR A 33 -17.99 7.53 9.96
CA THR A 33 -18.65 6.24 10.10
C THR A 33 -19.75 6.06 9.07
N ASN A 34 -19.88 4.83 8.55
CA ASN A 34 -20.97 4.43 7.66
C ASN A 34 -21.12 5.35 6.43
N VAL A 35 -19.97 5.71 5.80
CA VAL A 35 -19.96 6.52 4.57
C VAL A 35 -20.73 5.79 3.49
N ARG A 36 -21.87 6.39 3.07
CA ARG A 36 -22.76 5.83 2.04
C ARG A 36 -22.21 6.08 0.65
N SER A 37 -22.51 5.18 -0.29
CA SER A 37 -22.10 5.25 -1.68
C SER A 37 -23.20 4.72 -2.60
N ALA A 38 -23.31 5.26 -3.79
CA ALA A 38 -24.12 4.70 -4.87
C ALA A 38 -23.47 3.49 -5.55
N HIS A 39 -22.13 3.30 -5.33
CA HIS A 39 -21.34 2.30 -6.04
C HIS A 39 -21.02 1.07 -5.21
N VAL A 40 -20.82 1.21 -3.90
CA VAL A 40 -20.34 0.15 -3.00
C VAL A 40 -21.12 0.13 -1.69
N GLN A 41 -20.93 -0.93 -0.91
CA GLN A 41 -21.49 -1.00 0.45
C GLN A 41 -20.90 0.12 1.33
N PRO A 42 -21.71 0.66 2.27
CA PRO A 42 -21.23 1.64 3.24
C PRO A 42 -20.03 1.12 4.01
N ARG A 43 -19.09 2.03 4.31
CA ARG A 43 -17.86 1.71 5.04
C ARG A 43 -17.38 2.86 5.88
N ASN A 44 -16.50 2.59 6.83
CA ASN A 44 -15.85 3.63 7.58
C ASN A 44 -14.66 4.20 6.78
N VAL A 45 -14.38 5.46 7.02
CA VAL A 45 -13.18 6.15 6.51
C VAL A 45 -12.57 6.90 7.69
N THR A 46 -11.28 6.76 7.88
CA THR A 46 -10.53 7.46 8.90
C THR A 46 -9.64 8.51 8.24
N VAL A 47 -9.78 9.77 8.63
CA VAL A 47 -8.94 10.86 8.11
C VAL A 47 -7.99 11.29 9.22
N TRP A 48 -6.70 11.10 8.99
CA TRP A 48 -5.67 11.65 9.85
C TRP A 48 -5.23 13.03 9.33
N LEU A 49 -5.34 14.03 10.18
CA LEU A 49 -4.92 15.39 9.91
C LEU A 49 -3.56 15.67 10.56
N PRO A 50 -2.57 16.18 9.81
CA PRO A 50 -1.21 16.29 10.27
C PRO A 50 -1.04 17.37 11.36
N PRO A 51 0.08 17.30 12.11
CA PRO A 51 0.49 18.38 13.01
C PRO A 51 0.48 19.73 12.30
N GLY A 52 -0.06 20.75 12.96
CA GLY A 52 -0.15 22.10 12.39
C GLY A 52 -1.33 22.32 11.43
N TYR A 53 -2.16 21.31 11.15
CA TYR A 53 -3.33 21.48 10.28
C TYR A 53 -4.22 22.64 10.76
N ASP A 54 -4.61 22.66 12.03
CA ASP A 54 -5.53 23.67 12.54
C ASP A 54 -4.87 25.06 12.74
N SER A 55 -3.54 25.11 12.93
CA SER A 55 -2.78 26.37 13.11
C SER A 55 -2.30 27.03 11.82
N GLN A 56 -2.45 26.37 10.66
CA GLN A 56 -2.05 26.85 9.35
C GLN A 56 -3.25 26.90 8.39
N PRO A 57 -4.18 27.84 8.56
CA PRO A 57 -5.47 27.87 7.84
C PRO A 57 -5.32 28.05 6.33
N ASP A 58 -4.27 28.70 5.87
CA ASP A 58 -4.02 28.98 4.44
C ASP A 58 -3.25 27.84 3.73
N ARG A 59 -2.66 26.91 4.49
CA ARG A 59 -1.90 25.81 3.91
C ARG A 59 -2.82 24.74 3.35
N ARG A 60 -2.47 24.26 2.14
CA ARG A 60 -3.06 23.07 1.52
C ARG A 60 -2.07 21.90 1.55
N TRP A 61 -2.59 20.71 1.72
CA TRP A 61 -1.83 19.51 2.05
C TRP A 61 -1.95 18.47 0.94
N PRO A 62 -0.88 17.73 0.56
CA PRO A 62 -1.03 16.57 -0.29
C PRO A 62 -1.90 15.52 0.39
N VAL A 63 -2.42 14.57 -0.38
CA VAL A 63 -3.30 13.52 0.17
C VAL A 63 -2.75 12.14 -0.14
N LEU A 64 -2.70 11.28 0.87
CA LEU A 64 -2.38 9.87 0.74
C LEU A 64 -3.63 9.05 1.07
N TYR A 65 -4.22 8.41 0.06
CA TYR A 65 -5.27 7.43 0.24
C TYR A 65 -4.65 6.07 0.54
N MET A 66 -5.10 5.38 1.60
CA MET A 66 -4.61 4.07 1.97
C MET A 66 -5.75 3.08 2.13
N HIS A 67 -5.57 1.89 1.56
CA HIS A 67 -6.50 0.77 1.71
C HIS A 67 -6.34 0.11 3.08
N ASP A 68 -7.35 -0.66 3.47
CA ASP A 68 -7.39 -1.37 4.77
C ASP A 68 -7.22 -0.40 5.96
N GLY A 69 -7.97 0.70 5.91
CA GLY A 69 -7.87 1.86 6.80
C GLY A 69 -7.98 1.56 8.30
N GLN A 70 -8.58 0.43 8.68
CA GLN A 70 -8.67 -0.02 10.07
C GLN A 70 -7.30 -0.41 10.68
N ASN A 71 -6.28 -0.67 9.85
CA ASN A 71 -4.96 -1.13 10.29
C ASN A 71 -3.91 -0.01 10.37
N LEU A 72 -4.28 1.25 10.15
CA LEU A 72 -3.28 2.30 9.89
C LEU A 72 -2.79 3.05 11.14
N PHE A 73 -3.67 3.31 12.12
CA PHE A 73 -3.45 4.31 13.16
C PHE A 73 -3.71 3.84 14.60
N ASP A 74 -4.19 2.61 14.82
CA ASP A 74 -4.60 2.15 16.14
C ASP A 74 -4.55 0.62 16.22
N ALA A 75 -3.58 0.11 16.96
CA ALA A 75 -3.39 -1.31 17.15
C ALA A 75 -4.61 -2.03 17.75
N SER A 76 -5.44 -1.31 18.54
CA SER A 76 -6.64 -1.89 19.15
C SER A 76 -7.76 -2.15 18.13
N ARG A 77 -7.72 -1.52 16.97
CA ARG A 77 -8.69 -1.65 15.87
C ARG A 77 -8.16 -2.49 14.71
N ALA A 78 -6.85 -2.66 14.66
CA ALA A 78 -6.17 -3.37 13.59
C ALA A 78 -6.50 -4.86 13.64
N PHE A 79 -6.98 -5.42 12.53
CA PHE A 79 -7.34 -6.83 12.42
C PHE A 79 -6.11 -7.74 12.43
N ALA A 80 -5.00 -7.30 11.84
CA ALA A 80 -3.81 -8.13 11.62
C ALA A 80 -2.50 -7.45 12.08
N GLY A 81 -2.60 -6.35 12.81
CA GLY A 81 -1.48 -5.51 13.24
C GLY A 81 -1.60 -4.09 12.70
N GLU A 82 -0.81 -3.19 13.25
CA GLU A 82 -0.83 -1.77 12.92
C GLU A 82 0.33 -1.38 12.02
N TRP A 83 0.06 -0.45 11.10
CA TRP A 83 1.07 0.12 10.22
C TRP A 83 1.84 1.29 10.83
N GLY A 84 1.27 1.99 11.82
CA GLY A 84 1.88 3.17 12.44
C GLY A 84 2.11 4.31 11.45
N VAL A 85 1.16 4.56 10.56
CA VAL A 85 1.33 5.52 9.45
C VAL A 85 1.54 6.93 9.96
N ASP A 86 0.83 7.33 10.99
CA ASP A 86 0.91 8.65 11.59
C ASP A 86 2.26 8.92 12.28
N GLU A 87 2.86 7.90 12.93
CA GLU A 87 4.21 8.00 13.49
C GLU A 87 5.26 8.17 12.41
N HIS A 88 5.19 7.34 11.35
CA HIS A 88 6.14 7.41 10.24
C HIS A 88 6.05 8.76 9.51
N VAL A 89 4.83 9.18 9.15
CA VAL A 89 4.58 10.45 8.47
C VAL A 89 5.04 11.63 9.33
N SER A 90 4.68 11.64 10.63
CA SER A 90 5.08 12.72 11.55
C SER A 90 6.59 12.85 11.67
N ARG A 91 7.29 11.72 11.80
CA ARG A 91 8.75 11.68 11.92
C ARG A 91 9.46 12.12 10.63
N LEU A 92 9.01 11.63 9.47
CA LEU A 92 9.58 12.00 8.17
C LEU A 92 9.36 13.48 7.85
N ALA A 93 8.18 14.01 8.18
CA ALA A 93 7.85 15.41 8.02
C ALA A 93 8.68 16.33 8.95
N ALA A 94 8.86 15.94 10.23
CA ALA A 94 9.66 16.68 11.17
C ALA A 94 11.13 16.82 10.74
N THR A 95 11.64 15.87 9.96
CA THR A 95 12.99 15.89 9.39
C THR A 95 13.05 16.51 7.97
N GLY A 96 11.92 17.01 7.44
CA GLY A 96 11.84 17.63 6.12
C GLY A 96 12.01 16.69 4.93
N GLN A 97 11.89 15.37 5.15
CA GLN A 97 12.05 14.37 4.10
C GLN A 97 10.82 14.29 3.18
N ILE A 98 9.64 14.63 3.71
CA ILE A 98 8.38 14.66 2.96
C ILE A 98 7.60 15.92 3.30
N ASP A 99 6.77 16.38 2.37
CA ASP A 99 5.68 17.30 2.66
C ASP A 99 4.53 16.49 3.27
N THR A 100 4.13 16.86 4.48
CA THR A 100 3.20 16.07 5.31
C THR A 100 1.84 15.94 4.62
N PRO A 101 1.33 14.74 4.33
CA PRO A 101 0.01 14.58 3.75
C PRO A 101 -1.11 14.60 4.80
N ILE A 102 -2.34 14.83 4.35
CA ILE A 102 -3.54 14.27 4.96
C ILE A 102 -3.57 12.79 4.58
N VAL A 103 -3.80 11.89 5.54
CA VAL A 103 -3.95 10.46 5.25
C VAL A 103 -5.41 10.05 5.35
N VAL A 104 -5.92 9.42 4.29
CA VAL A 104 -7.31 8.95 4.20
C VAL A 104 -7.32 7.43 4.19
N GLY A 105 -7.61 6.83 5.33
CA GLY A 105 -7.71 5.38 5.52
C GLY A 105 -9.09 4.85 5.14
N ILE A 106 -9.18 4.08 4.08
CA ILE A 106 -10.44 3.51 3.59
C ILE A 106 -10.59 2.10 4.15
N TRP A 107 -11.56 1.89 5.04
CA TRP A 107 -11.80 0.58 5.63
C TRP A 107 -12.31 -0.40 4.59
N ASN A 108 -11.83 -1.62 4.65
CA ASN A 108 -12.37 -2.69 3.83
C ASN A 108 -13.73 -3.20 4.35
N THR A 109 -14.38 -4.02 3.55
CA THR A 109 -15.63 -4.70 3.85
C THR A 109 -15.45 -6.22 3.62
N PRO A 110 -16.41 -7.07 3.96
CA PRO A 110 -16.37 -8.49 3.58
C PRO A 110 -16.24 -8.73 2.05
N LEU A 111 -16.47 -7.72 1.23
CA LEU A 111 -16.30 -7.78 -0.22
C LEU A 111 -14.87 -7.43 -0.69
N ARG A 112 -13.90 -7.26 0.24
CA ARG A 112 -12.52 -6.83 -0.02
C ARG A 112 -11.88 -7.55 -1.21
N LEU A 113 -11.99 -8.86 -1.29
CA LEU A 113 -11.37 -9.62 -2.38
C LEU A 113 -11.93 -9.22 -3.75
N ARG A 114 -13.25 -9.04 -3.85
CA ARG A 114 -13.91 -8.60 -5.09
C ARG A 114 -13.69 -7.13 -5.42
N GLU A 115 -13.59 -6.28 -4.40
CA GLU A 115 -13.35 -4.84 -4.56
C GLU A 115 -11.90 -4.53 -4.93
N TYR A 116 -10.93 -5.40 -4.55
CA TYR A 116 -9.52 -5.13 -4.76
C TYR A 116 -8.91 -5.89 -5.95
N ILE A 117 -9.58 -6.91 -6.49
CA ILE A 117 -9.11 -7.62 -7.70
C ILE A 117 -9.41 -6.79 -8.95
N PRO A 118 -8.42 -6.44 -9.78
CA PRO A 118 -8.63 -5.65 -11.00
C PRO A 118 -9.55 -6.36 -12.00
N ALA A 119 -10.63 -5.68 -12.41
CA ALA A 119 -11.59 -6.22 -13.37
C ALA A 119 -10.95 -6.50 -14.74
N ASP A 120 -10.04 -5.65 -15.17
CA ASP A 120 -9.34 -5.81 -16.45
C ASP A 120 -8.43 -7.05 -16.44
N LEU A 121 -7.81 -7.38 -15.29
CA LEU A 121 -7.06 -8.63 -15.15
C LEU A 121 -7.98 -9.84 -15.33
N ILE A 122 -9.10 -9.86 -14.62
CA ILE A 122 -10.04 -10.99 -14.69
C ILE A 122 -10.62 -11.14 -16.10
N ALA A 123 -10.87 -10.03 -16.80
CA ALA A 123 -11.30 -10.06 -18.18
C ALA A 123 -10.24 -10.62 -19.15
N ALA A 124 -8.95 -10.41 -18.84
CA ALA A 124 -7.83 -10.90 -19.65
C ALA A 124 -7.50 -12.40 -19.42
N LEU A 125 -8.05 -13.01 -18.36
CA LEU A 125 -7.81 -14.43 -18.08
C LEU A 125 -8.61 -15.33 -19.07
N PRO A 126 -8.10 -16.54 -19.37
CA PRO A 126 -8.88 -17.61 -20.00
C PRO A 126 -10.21 -17.87 -19.26
N ALA A 127 -11.22 -18.35 -19.97
CA ALA A 127 -12.57 -18.47 -19.42
C ALA A 127 -12.68 -19.41 -18.22
N ASP A 128 -11.93 -20.51 -18.22
CA ASP A 128 -11.81 -21.49 -17.14
C ASP A 128 -11.17 -20.85 -15.89
N MET A 129 -10.00 -20.23 -16.03
CA MET A 129 -9.32 -19.51 -14.94
C MET A 129 -10.20 -18.42 -14.35
N ARG A 130 -10.87 -17.65 -15.21
CA ARG A 130 -11.79 -16.59 -14.77
C ARG A 130 -12.93 -17.15 -13.92
N GLY A 131 -13.51 -18.27 -14.35
CA GLY A 131 -14.56 -18.97 -13.62
C GLY A 131 -14.07 -19.44 -12.24
N GLU A 132 -12.88 -20.03 -12.16
CA GLU A 132 -12.27 -20.46 -10.90
C GLU A 132 -12.04 -19.27 -9.94
N VAL A 133 -11.43 -18.19 -10.41
CA VAL A 133 -11.17 -17.00 -9.57
C VAL A 133 -12.49 -16.40 -9.06
N GLN A 134 -13.50 -16.30 -9.92
CA GLN A 134 -14.80 -15.78 -9.50
C GLN A 134 -15.48 -16.69 -8.47
N ALA A 135 -15.31 -18.01 -8.57
CA ALA A 135 -15.83 -18.95 -7.57
C ALA A 135 -15.12 -18.77 -6.21
N ILE A 136 -13.77 -18.68 -6.21
CA ILE A 136 -12.97 -18.45 -5.01
C ILE A 136 -13.32 -17.12 -4.32
N TYR A 137 -13.54 -16.06 -5.11
CA TYR A 137 -13.80 -14.71 -4.57
C TYR A 137 -15.29 -14.43 -4.30
N GLY A 138 -16.16 -15.41 -4.55
CA GLY A 138 -17.61 -15.28 -4.31
C GLY A 138 -18.33 -14.40 -5.33
N GLY A 139 -17.81 -14.26 -6.55
CA GLY A 139 -18.45 -13.56 -7.66
C GLY A 139 -17.55 -12.67 -8.49
N ALA A 140 -18.15 -11.95 -9.42
CA ALA A 140 -17.44 -11.05 -10.32
C ALA A 140 -16.72 -9.91 -9.58
N PRO A 141 -15.63 -9.34 -10.15
CA PRO A 141 -14.94 -8.18 -9.60
C PRO A 141 -15.88 -6.99 -9.37
N LEU A 142 -15.59 -6.23 -8.31
CA LEU A 142 -16.26 -4.97 -7.97
C LEU A 142 -15.29 -3.78 -7.98
N SER A 143 -14.07 -3.98 -8.46
CA SER A 143 -12.99 -2.98 -8.41
C SER A 143 -13.34 -1.69 -9.15
N ASP A 144 -14.01 -1.76 -10.31
CA ASP A 144 -14.43 -0.56 -11.03
C ASP A 144 -15.45 0.25 -10.21
N ARG A 145 -16.38 -0.42 -9.52
CA ARG A 145 -17.33 0.24 -8.63
C ARG A 145 -16.64 0.86 -7.41
N TYR A 146 -15.64 0.14 -6.85
CA TYR A 146 -14.85 0.64 -5.73
C TYR A 146 -14.03 1.87 -6.14
N LEU A 147 -13.38 1.86 -7.29
CA LEU A 147 -12.63 3.01 -7.77
C LEU A 147 -13.55 4.20 -8.11
N ARG A 148 -14.76 3.94 -8.64
CA ARG A 148 -15.77 5.02 -8.82
C ARG A 148 -16.16 5.65 -7.48
N PHE A 149 -16.37 4.85 -6.44
CA PHE A 149 -16.58 5.40 -5.09
C PHE A 149 -15.44 6.33 -4.67
N LEU A 150 -14.18 5.90 -4.86
CA LEU A 150 -13.03 6.74 -4.49
C LEU A 150 -12.99 8.06 -5.27
N VAL A 151 -13.21 7.98 -6.58
CA VAL A 151 -12.97 9.11 -7.51
C VAL A 151 -14.19 10.04 -7.62
N GLU A 152 -15.40 9.47 -7.65
CA GLU A 152 -16.62 10.24 -7.90
C GLU A 152 -17.29 10.74 -6.59
N GLU A 153 -17.02 10.09 -5.44
CA GLU A 153 -17.70 10.39 -4.18
C GLU A 153 -16.72 10.77 -3.06
N LEU A 154 -15.79 9.88 -2.70
CA LEU A 154 -14.92 10.07 -1.54
C LEU A 154 -13.96 11.24 -1.75
N LYS A 155 -13.16 11.21 -2.84
CA LYS A 155 -12.17 12.28 -3.10
C LYS A 155 -12.81 13.66 -3.21
N PRO A 156 -13.91 13.87 -3.96
CA PRO A 156 -14.60 15.16 -3.97
C PRO A 156 -15.07 15.63 -2.58
N SER A 157 -15.51 14.71 -1.71
CA SER A 157 -15.89 15.03 -0.34
C SER A 157 -14.67 15.46 0.49
N ILE A 158 -13.56 14.71 0.41
CA ILE A 158 -12.31 15.05 1.09
C ILE A 158 -11.78 16.40 0.62
N ASP A 159 -11.77 16.69 -0.68
CA ASP A 159 -11.28 17.95 -1.22
C ASP A 159 -12.16 19.16 -0.86
N ARG A 160 -13.47 18.94 -0.65
CA ARG A 160 -14.40 19.97 -0.19
C ARG A 160 -14.25 20.26 1.31
N ASP A 161 -14.09 19.21 2.11
CA ASP A 161 -14.19 19.32 3.57
C ASP A 161 -12.82 19.56 4.24
N TYR A 162 -11.71 19.31 3.51
CA TYR A 162 -10.35 19.50 4.00
C TYR A 162 -9.51 20.35 3.03
N ARG A 163 -8.47 20.98 3.56
CA ARG A 163 -7.55 21.84 2.79
C ARG A 163 -6.52 21.00 2.03
N THR A 164 -6.97 20.36 0.96
CA THR A 164 -6.15 19.52 0.11
C THR A 164 -5.48 20.27 -1.03
N ARG A 165 -4.34 19.77 -1.51
CA ARG A 165 -3.87 19.97 -2.88
C ARG A 165 -4.47 18.85 -3.72
N SER A 166 -5.49 19.19 -4.51
CA SER A 166 -6.35 18.20 -5.18
C SER A 166 -5.81 17.71 -6.52
N ASP A 167 -4.70 18.27 -7.01
CA ASP A 167 -4.05 17.85 -8.25
C ASP A 167 -3.47 16.42 -8.15
N CYS A 168 -3.32 15.74 -9.30
CA CYS A 168 -2.87 14.36 -9.34
C CYS A 168 -1.43 14.19 -8.79
N GLY A 169 -0.54 15.16 -9.03
CA GLY A 169 0.83 15.14 -8.51
C GLY A 169 0.92 15.16 -6.98
N CYS A 170 -0.14 15.63 -6.31
CA CYS A 170 -0.26 15.67 -4.85
C CYS A 170 -1.25 14.63 -4.28
N THR A 171 -1.79 13.75 -5.13
CA THR A 171 -2.72 12.69 -4.73
C THR A 171 -2.05 11.32 -4.91
N SER A 172 -1.80 10.65 -3.79
CA SER A 172 -1.17 9.31 -3.76
C SER A 172 -2.17 8.26 -3.29
N ILE A 173 -1.99 7.02 -3.74
CA ILE A 173 -2.76 5.86 -3.28
C ILE A 173 -1.82 4.72 -2.91
N MET A 174 -2.08 4.00 -1.81
CA MET A 174 -1.18 2.95 -1.34
C MET A 174 -1.94 1.84 -0.61
N GLY A 175 -1.38 0.62 -0.66
CA GLY A 175 -1.83 -0.51 0.13
C GLY A 175 -0.93 -1.72 -0.03
N SER A 176 -1.21 -2.77 0.75
CA SER A 176 -0.47 -4.03 0.71
C SER A 176 -1.31 -5.18 0.19
N SER A 177 -0.64 -6.22 -0.29
CA SER A 177 -1.32 -7.45 -0.73
C SER A 177 -2.34 -7.17 -1.84
N MET A 178 -3.61 -7.50 -1.60
CA MET A 178 -4.72 -7.09 -2.48
C MET A 178 -4.84 -5.56 -2.59
N GLY A 179 -4.50 -4.82 -1.51
CA GLY A 179 -4.44 -3.35 -1.53
C GLY A 179 -3.39 -2.81 -2.50
N GLY A 180 -2.29 -3.55 -2.72
CA GLY A 180 -1.32 -3.24 -3.77
C GLY A 180 -1.89 -3.40 -5.18
N LEU A 181 -2.70 -4.45 -5.42
CA LEU A 181 -3.37 -4.66 -6.70
C LEU A 181 -4.30 -3.50 -7.07
N ILE A 182 -5.17 -3.10 -6.13
CA ILE A 182 -6.13 -2.03 -6.38
C ILE A 182 -5.47 -0.66 -6.45
N SER A 183 -4.33 -0.43 -5.76
CA SER A 183 -3.54 0.79 -5.88
C SER A 183 -2.92 0.94 -7.26
N LEU A 184 -2.32 -0.12 -7.80
CA LEU A 184 -1.84 -0.15 -9.19
C LEU A 184 -2.99 0.09 -10.16
N TYR A 185 -4.12 -0.59 -9.97
CA TYR A 185 -5.28 -0.47 -10.84
C TYR A 185 -5.87 0.95 -10.81
N ALA A 186 -5.91 1.60 -9.65
CA ALA A 186 -6.32 2.99 -9.51
C ALA A 186 -5.45 3.94 -10.33
N LEU A 187 -4.12 3.79 -10.26
CA LEU A 187 -3.19 4.59 -11.05
C LEU A 187 -3.41 4.40 -12.56
N MET A 188 -3.64 3.16 -13.00
CA MET A 188 -3.87 2.84 -14.43
C MET A 188 -5.21 3.36 -14.94
N LYS A 189 -6.29 3.23 -14.15
CA LYS A 189 -7.64 3.63 -14.59
C LYS A 189 -7.93 5.11 -14.45
N TYR A 190 -7.31 5.77 -13.46
CA TYR A 190 -7.55 7.17 -13.11
C TYR A 190 -6.25 7.99 -12.98
N PRO A 191 -5.40 8.01 -14.05
CA PRO A 191 -4.10 8.69 -13.99
C PRO A 191 -4.20 10.21 -13.80
N THR A 192 -5.34 10.80 -14.18
CA THR A 192 -5.58 12.24 -13.92
C THR A 192 -5.97 12.54 -12.47
N VAL A 193 -6.25 11.51 -11.67
CA VAL A 193 -6.62 11.62 -10.25
C VAL A 193 -5.47 11.19 -9.34
N PHE A 194 -4.87 10.04 -9.62
CA PHE A 194 -3.77 9.49 -8.81
C PHE A 194 -2.46 9.62 -9.59
N GLY A 195 -1.58 10.48 -9.12
CA GLY A 195 -0.24 10.64 -9.72
C GLY A 195 0.79 9.66 -9.18
N ARG A 196 0.50 8.99 -8.07
CA ARG A 196 1.48 8.16 -7.36
C ARG A 196 0.82 6.93 -6.75
N ALA A 197 1.41 5.74 -6.95
CA ALA A 197 0.91 4.50 -6.35
C ALA A 197 2.01 3.73 -5.61
N GLY A 198 1.67 3.26 -4.40
CA GLY A 198 2.49 2.37 -3.57
C GLY A 198 1.85 1.00 -3.41
N CYS A 199 2.55 -0.05 -3.85
CA CYS A 199 2.05 -1.41 -3.95
C CYS A 199 2.97 -2.34 -3.17
N LEU A 200 2.69 -2.54 -1.87
CA LEU A 200 3.53 -3.32 -0.98
C LEU A 200 3.12 -4.79 -1.00
N SER A 201 4.09 -5.70 -1.09
CA SER A 201 3.81 -7.15 -1.10
C SER A 201 2.60 -7.52 -1.96
N THR A 202 2.55 -7.02 -3.19
CA THR A 202 1.38 -7.12 -4.08
C THR A 202 0.99 -8.57 -4.35
N HIS A 203 -0.27 -8.93 -4.12
CA HIS A 203 -0.76 -10.32 -4.19
C HIS A 203 -0.97 -10.80 -5.63
N TRP A 204 0.11 -10.88 -6.40
CA TRP A 204 0.10 -11.24 -7.81
C TRP A 204 -0.55 -12.59 -8.14
N PRO A 205 -0.39 -13.68 -7.31
CA PRO A 205 -0.94 -14.98 -7.63
C PRO A 205 -2.47 -15.07 -7.71
N ILE A 206 -3.19 -14.12 -7.07
CA ILE A 206 -4.66 -14.04 -7.01
C ILE A 206 -5.37 -15.33 -6.58
N ARG A 207 -4.62 -16.32 -6.09
CA ARG A 207 -5.14 -17.55 -5.47
C ARG A 207 -4.72 -17.60 -4.01
N ILE A 208 -5.60 -18.09 -3.20
CA ILE A 208 -5.38 -18.36 -1.77
C ILE A 208 -5.36 -19.87 -1.47
N ASP A 209 -5.78 -20.68 -2.41
CA ASP A 209 -5.71 -22.15 -2.39
C ASP A 209 -4.49 -22.67 -3.16
N ALA A 210 -4.03 -23.87 -2.81
CA ALA A 210 -2.93 -24.52 -3.49
C ALA A 210 -3.41 -25.31 -4.73
N ILE A 211 -2.66 -25.21 -5.82
CA ILE A 211 -2.76 -26.17 -6.94
C ILE A 211 -1.74 -27.26 -6.67
N GLU A 212 -2.20 -28.48 -6.40
CA GLU A 212 -1.33 -29.61 -6.03
C GLU A 212 -0.51 -30.15 -7.20
N ASP A 213 -1.09 -30.18 -8.41
CA ASP A 213 -0.38 -30.65 -9.60
C ASP A 213 0.64 -29.60 -10.08
N PRO A 214 1.96 -29.92 -10.11
CA PRO A 214 3.00 -29.00 -10.53
C PRO A 214 2.86 -28.49 -11.96
N ALA A 215 2.35 -29.32 -12.88
CA ALA A 215 2.16 -28.90 -14.27
C ALA A 215 1.00 -27.91 -14.40
N ALA A 216 -0.11 -28.15 -13.70
CA ALA A 216 -1.23 -27.23 -13.63
C ALA A 216 -0.84 -25.90 -12.95
N LEU A 217 -0.03 -25.94 -11.89
CA LEU A 217 0.50 -24.75 -11.23
C LEU A 217 1.40 -23.93 -12.18
N ALA A 218 2.29 -24.59 -12.92
CA ALA A 218 3.15 -23.91 -13.89
C ALA A 218 2.32 -23.27 -15.03
N ALA A 219 1.32 -23.96 -15.54
CA ALA A 219 0.41 -23.44 -16.56
C ALA A 219 -0.38 -22.22 -16.03
N TRP A 220 -0.94 -22.32 -14.81
CA TRP A 220 -1.64 -21.23 -14.14
C TRP A 220 -0.74 -19.99 -14.03
N ARG A 221 0.48 -20.14 -13.51
CA ARG A 221 1.44 -19.04 -13.36
C ARG A 221 1.78 -18.40 -14.70
N GLY A 222 2.08 -19.18 -15.72
CA GLY A 222 2.43 -18.67 -17.05
C GLY A 222 1.30 -17.84 -17.69
N GLN A 223 0.07 -18.34 -17.59
CA GLN A 223 -1.11 -17.62 -18.09
C GLN A 223 -1.36 -16.32 -17.29
N LEU A 224 -1.21 -16.39 -15.98
CA LEU A 224 -1.40 -15.22 -15.11
C LEU A 224 -0.32 -14.15 -15.31
N VAL A 225 0.96 -14.55 -15.48
CA VAL A 225 2.06 -13.62 -15.85
C VAL A 225 1.75 -12.94 -17.18
N THR A 226 1.26 -13.70 -18.16
CA THR A 226 0.86 -13.14 -19.48
C THR A 226 -0.27 -12.11 -19.32
N ALA A 227 -1.30 -12.44 -18.55
CA ALA A 227 -2.42 -11.52 -18.29
C ALA A 227 -1.94 -10.25 -17.57
N TRP A 228 -1.15 -10.39 -16.49
CA TRP A 228 -0.61 -9.24 -15.76
C TRP A 228 0.24 -8.32 -16.64
N THR A 229 1.20 -8.87 -17.36
CA THR A 229 2.08 -8.08 -18.22
C THR A 229 1.31 -7.38 -19.35
N GLY A 230 0.28 -8.03 -19.90
CA GLY A 230 -0.61 -7.43 -20.88
C GLY A 230 -1.43 -6.27 -20.34
N VAL A 231 -2.09 -6.47 -19.19
CA VAL A 231 -2.91 -5.44 -18.52
C VAL A 231 -2.04 -4.26 -18.06
N VAL A 232 -0.89 -4.53 -17.45
CA VAL A 232 0.02 -3.46 -17.01
C VAL A 232 0.51 -2.66 -18.21
N ARG A 233 1.00 -3.31 -19.26
CA ARG A 233 1.47 -2.60 -20.47
C ARG A 233 0.39 -1.71 -21.10
N ALA A 234 -0.86 -2.17 -21.12
CA ALA A 234 -1.97 -1.42 -21.70
C ALA A 234 -2.44 -0.24 -20.81
N GLY A 235 -2.27 -0.36 -19.49
CA GLY A 235 -2.83 0.59 -18.53
C GLY A 235 -1.83 1.61 -17.97
N LEU A 236 -0.51 1.42 -18.18
CA LEU A 236 0.49 2.34 -17.62
C LEU A 236 0.28 3.78 -18.14
N PRO A 237 0.24 4.77 -17.23
CA PRO A 237 0.20 6.18 -17.63
C PRO A 237 1.58 6.69 -18.06
N ASP A 238 1.64 7.98 -18.42
CA ASP A 238 2.90 8.65 -18.77
C ASP A 238 3.91 8.56 -17.61
N PRO A 239 5.11 7.94 -17.86
CA PRO A 239 6.13 7.75 -16.83
C PRO A 239 6.71 9.05 -16.29
N MET A 240 6.65 10.15 -17.05
CA MET A 240 7.27 11.43 -16.65
C MET A 240 6.42 12.20 -15.65
N SER A 241 5.12 11.93 -15.57
CA SER A 241 4.17 12.62 -14.69
C SER A 241 3.70 11.79 -13.50
N HIS A 242 4.07 10.49 -13.44
CA HIS A 242 3.61 9.57 -12.39
C HIS A 242 4.78 8.95 -11.61
N LYS A 243 4.48 8.42 -10.41
CA LYS A 243 5.40 7.59 -9.61
C LYS A 243 4.76 6.25 -9.27
N LEU A 244 5.53 5.18 -9.36
CA LEU A 244 5.08 3.83 -9.04
C LEU A 244 6.13 3.12 -8.19
N TYR A 245 5.70 2.64 -7.03
CA TYR A 245 6.53 1.92 -6.09
C TYR A 245 6.01 0.51 -5.86
N PHE A 246 6.91 -0.46 -5.93
CA PHE A 246 6.67 -1.81 -5.46
C PHE A 246 7.70 -2.23 -4.42
N ASP A 247 7.27 -3.09 -3.51
CA ASP A 247 8.19 -3.89 -2.72
C ASP A 247 7.60 -5.27 -2.41
N ARG A 248 8.44 -6.15 -1.92
CA ARG A 248 8.06 -7.42 -1.32
C ARG A 248 9.09 -7.89 -0.31
N GLY A 249 8.70 -8.77 0.59
CA GLY A 249 9.60 -9.65 1.30
C GLY A 249 10.02 -10.86 0.45
N ASP A 250 10.53 -11.89 1.11
CA ASP A 250 10.84 -13.19 0.52
C ASP A 250 10.41 -14.38 1.41
N GLU A 251 9.72 -14.07 2.51
CA GLU A 251 9.17 -15.05 3.44
C GLU A 251 7.64 -15.14 3.35
N THR A 252 7.06 -16.21 3.84
CA THR A 252 5.61 -16.49 3.87
C THR A 252 4.98 -16.36 2.47
N LEU A 253 3.88 -15.61 2.28
CA LEU A 253 3.24 -15.43 0.97
C LEU A 253 4.15 -14.71 -0.04
N ASP A 254 5.01 -13.81 0.42
CA ASP A 254 5.91 -13.03 -0.45
C ASP A 254 6.94 -13.91 -1.18
N ALA A 255 7.24 -15.10 -0.65
CA ALA A 255 8.11 -16.09 -1.30
C ALA A 255 7.59 -16.49 -2.70
N PHE A 256 6.29 -16.42 -2.93
CA PHE A 256 5.66 -16.80 -4.21
C PHE A 256 5.56 -15.66 -5.22
N TYR A 257 6.00 -14.45 -4.88
CA TYR A 257 5.76 -13.24 -5.69
C TYR A 257 6.88 -12.90 -6.68
N ALA A 258 8.06 -13.47 -6.50
CA ALA A 258 9.28 -13.09 -7.22
C ALA A 258 9.14 -13.16 -8.75
N GLU A 259 8.53 -14.22 -9.28
CA GLU A 259 8.34 -14.42 -10.72
C GLU A 259 7.44 -13.34 -11.32
N PHE A 260 6.28 -13.11 -10.70
CA PHE A 260 5.30 -12.11 -11.13
C PHE A 260 5.88 -10.71 -11.03
N GLN A 261 6.46 -10.35 -9.88
CA GLN A 261 7.06 -9.04 -9.68
C GLN A 261 8.15 -8.76 -10.72
N SER A 262 9.02 -9.75 -11.00
CA SER A 262 10.08 -9.61 -12.00
C SER A 262 9.54 -9.40 -13.41
N ALA A 263 8.43 -10.06 -13.77
CA ALA A 263 7.80 -9.90 -15.08
C ALA A 263 7.14 -8.51 -15.23
N VAL A 264 6.43 -8.08 -14.19
CA VAL A 264 5.82 -6.74 -14.14
C VAL A 264 6.88 -5.64 -14.14
N ASP A 265 7.95 -5.80 -13.35
CA ASP A 265 9.07 -4.85 -13.31
C ASP A 265 9.72 -4.66 -14.68
N ARG A 266 9.96 -5.75 -15.43
CA ARG A 266 10.48 -5.66 -16.80
C ARG A 266 9.50 -4.90 -17.70
N THR A 267 8.20 -5.22 -17.63
CA THR A 267 7.17 -4.55 -18.43
C THR A 267 7.16 -3.04 -18.20
N ILE A 268 7.32 -2.60 -16.95
CA ILE A 268 7.35 -1.18 -16.59
C ILE A 268 8.63 -0.51 -17.07
N ARG A 269 9.80 -1.16 -16.91
CA ARG A 269 11.09 -0.64 -17.41
C ARG A 269 11.11 -0.55 -18.94
N ASP A 270 10.57 -1.57 -19.62
CA ASP A 270 10.45 -1.58 -21.10
C ASP A 270 9.52 -0.48 -21.62
N ALA A 271 8.56 -0.02 -20.79
CA ALA A 271 7.70 1.12 -21.06
C ALA A 271 8.39 2.49 -20.80
N GLY A 272 9.67 2.50 -20.45
CA GLY A 272 10.48 3.72 -20.32
C GLY A 272 10.40 4.42 -18.97
N TRP A 273 9.93 3.74 -17.90
CA TRP A 273 9.88 4.33 -16.57
C TRP A 273 11.28 4.50 -15.97
N PRO A 274 11.72 5.74 -15.67
CA PRO A 274 13.06 5.98 -15.12
C PRO A 274 13.12 5.68 -13.61
N PRO A 275 14.34 5.48 -13.03
CA PRO A 275 14.50 5.06 -11.62
C PRO A 275 13.98 6.05 -10.57
N ASP A 276 13.83 7.32 -10.90
CA ASP A 276 13.25 8.34 -10.03
C ASP A 276 11.70 8.34 -10.06
N ARG A 277 11.11 7.61 -11.00
CA ARG A 277 9.65 7.46 -11.17
C ARG A 277 9.15 6.04 -10.89
N PHE A 278 10.01 5.04 -11.03
CA PHE A 278 9.71 3.65 -10.74
C PHE A 278 10.75 3.01 -9.83
N ARG A 279 10.29 2.42 -8.74
CA ARG A 279 11.13 1.68 -7.80
C ARG A 279 10.47 0.36 -7.45
N SER A 280 11.25 -0.73 -7.45
CA SER A 280 10.83 -2.06 -7.00
C SER A 280 11.95 -2.65 -6.14
N LEU A 281 11.63 -3.05 -4.92
CA LEU A 281 12.60 -3.49 -3.91
C LEU A 281 12.24 -4.85 -3.33
N VAL A 282 13.27 -5.56 -2.88
CA VAL A 282 13.13 -6.78 -2.08
C VAL A 282 13.70 -6.52 -0.69
N PHE A 283 12.98 -6.91 0.34
CA PHE A 283 13.40 -6.84 1.74
C PHE A 283 13.63 -8.27 2.26
N PRO A 284 14.89 -8.75 2.25
CA PRO A 284 15.21 -10.11 2.66
C PRO A 284 14.78 -10.39 4.11
N GLY A 285 14.19 -11.56 4.34
CA GLY A 285 13.66 -11.98 5.64
C GLY A 285 12.33 -11.33 6.03
N ALA A 286 11.79 -10.42 5.23
CA ALA A 286 10.51 -9.80 5.52
C ALA A 286 9.34 -10.72 5.16
N GLN A 287 8.34 -10.77 6.05
CA GLN A 287 7.14 -11.57 5.92
C GLN A 287 5.97 -10.76 5.34
N HIS A 288 4.91 -11.45 4.93
CA HIS A 288 3.64 -10.87 4.48
C HIS A 288 2.77 -10.46 5.67
N THR A 289 3.18 -9.44 6.43
CA THR A 289 2.50 -9.00 7.65
C THR A 289 2.57 -7.49 7.82
N GLU A 290 1.62 -6.92 8.55
CA GLU A 290 1.57 -5.51 8.91
C GLU A 290 2.84 -5.07 9.65
N ALA A 291 3.37 -5.88 10.55
CA ALA A 291 4.62 -5.61 11.26
C ALA A 291 5.81 -5.45 10.29
N SER A 292 5.89 -6.29 9.25
CA SER A 292 6.93 -6.17 8.23
C SER A 292 6.73 -4.94 7.35
N TRP A 293 5.49 -4.56 7.04
CA TRP A 293 5.19 -3.33 6.28
C TRP A 293 5.47 -2.08 7.10
N ASN A 294 5.12 -2.06 8.39
CA ASN A 294 5.47 -0.99 9.31
C ASN A 294 6.99 -0.74 9.32
N GLN A 295 7.81 -1.80 9.47
CA GLN A 295 9.27 -1.67 9.57
C GLN A 295 9.93 -1.00 8.36
N ARG A 296 9.31 -1.06 7.17
CA ARG A 296 9.87 -0.52 5.92
C ARG A 296 9.07 0.64 5.32
N LEU A 297 8.06 1.13 6.03
CA LEU A 297 7.10 2.12 5.53
C LEU A 297 7.75 3.46 5.13
N ASP A 298 8.86 3.84 5.75
CA ASP A 298 9.61 5.04 5.37
C ASP A 298 10.01 5.06 3.89
N THR A 299 10.37 3.88 3.36
CA THR A 299 10.87 3.77 1.99
C THR A 299 9.83 4.15 0.93
N PRO A 300 8.61 3.59 0.92
CA PRO A 300 7.57 4.04 0.00
C PRO A 300 7.10 5.48 0.28
N LEU A 301 7.00 5.89 1.55
CA LEU A 301 6.56 7.26 1.87
C LEU A 301 7.53 8.31 1.33
N THR A 302 8.84 8.14 1.52
CA THR A 302 9.84 9.08 1.00
C THR A 302 9.97 9.08 -0.52
N PHE A 303 9.67 7.95 -1.18
CA PHE A 303 9.66 7.87 -2.63
C PHE A 303 8.42 8.51 -3.25
N LEU A 304 7.25 8.26 -2.66
CA LEU A 304 5.97 8.67 -3.24
C LEU A 304 5.58 10.10 -2.89
N LEU A 305 5.78 10.52 -1.64
CA LEU A 305 5.28 11.82 -1.20
C LEU A 305 6.17 12.95 -1.73
N PRO A 306 5.60 14.13 -2.07
CA PRO A 306 6.40 15.26 -2.49
C PRO A 306 7.33 15.71 -1.38
N THR A 307 8.42 16.37 -1.73
CA THR A 307 9.27 17.09 -0.81
C THR A 307 8.76 18.52 -0.62
N VAL A 308 9.17 19.19 0.44
CA VAL A 308 8.76 20.58 0.73
C VAL A 308 9.15 21.57 -0.37
N ARG A 309 9.99 21.14 -1.33
CA ARG A 309 10.54 21.97 -2.42
C ARG A 309 9.91 21.71 -3.80
N GLU A 310 8.97 20.77 -3.90
CA GLU A 310 8.30 20.46 -5.18
C GLU A 310 6.94 21.21 -5.34
#